data_1d20ed38bf53e25be1ed95271a99a3e8
#
_entry.id   1d20ed38bf53e25be1ed95271a99a3e8
#
_cell.length_a   1.000
_cell.length_b   1.000
_cell.length_c   1.000
_cell.angle_alpha   90.00
_cell.angle_beta   90.00
_cell.angle_gamma   90.00
#
_symmetry.space_group_name_H-M   'P 1'
#
loop_
_entity.id
_entity.type
_entity.pdbx_description
1 polymer ?
#
loop_
_entity_poly.entity_id
_entity_poly.type
_entity_poly.pdbx_seq_one_letter_code
_entity_poly.pdbx_strand_id
1 'polypeptide(L)'
;NIIYELRPMSVDDFGFKNAIMNMIDKFNRESNVITYYSSINFDDELSIDSNLIISILRIINELNSNAIKYSNGTEIIVNVTLKDNNVIIEFKDNGKGFDYYNTVYDRNKNSGFGLTMLKERVALLNGNIKYIYDNGSDFFIEIPVW
;
A
#
# COMPACT_ATOMS: atom_id res chain seq x y z
N ASN A 1 -1.25 24.23 19.11
CA ASN A 1 -0.40 25.37 18.95
C ASN A 1 -0.04 25.57 17.49
N ILE A 2 -0.06 26.79 17.04
CA ILE A 2 0.13 27.15 15.63
C ILE A 2 1.48 26.68 15.08
N ILE A 3 2.49 26.64 15.91
CA ILE A 3 3.83 26.24 15.48
C ILE A 3 3.86 24.80 14.99
N TYR A 4 3.04 23.93 15.53
CA TYR A 4 2.99 22.53 15.10
C TYR A 4 2.37 22.35 13.74
N GLU A 5 1.51 23.25 13.31
CA GLU A 5 0.86 23.19 12.01
C GLU A 5 1.77 23.58 10.87
N LEU A 6 2.85 24.32 11.14
CA LEU A 6 3.77 24.83 10.13
C LEU A 6 4.94 23.88 9.85
N ARG A 7 5.07 22.80 10.59
CA ARG A 7 6.15 21.84 10.43
C ARG A 7 5.61 20.48 10.08
N PRO A 8 6.21 19.79 9.11
CA PRO A 8 5.98 18.36 8.98
C PRO A 8 6.39 17.68 10.30
N MET A 9 5.52 16.92 10.88
CA MET A 9 5.86 16.15 12.08
C MET A 9 6.44 14.82 11.64
N SER A 10 7.50 14.42 12.32
CA SER A 10 8.02 13.07 12.19
C SER A 10 7.25 12.16 13.15
N VAL A 11 6.91 11.01 12.69
CA VAL A 11 6.23 9.98 13.48
C VAL A 11 7.20 8.82 13.63
N ASP A 12 7.31 8.28 14.83
CA ASP A 12 8.15 7.13 15.07
C ASP A 12 7.55 5.88 14.39
N ASP A 13 8.34 4.82 14.30
CA ASP A 13 7.94 3.56 13.70
C ASP A 13 6.72 2.94 14.40
N PHE A 14 6.56 3.15 15.71
CA PHE A 14 5.42 2.66 16.46
C PHE A 14 4.12 3.33 16.01
N GLY A 15 4.15 4.65 15.78
CA GLY A 15 2.99 5.40 15.27
C GLY A 15 2.62 4.96 13.86
N PHE A 16 3.61 4.74 13.01
CA PHE A 16 3.40 4.25 11.65
C PHE A 16 2.82 2.83 11.66
N LYS A 17 3.39 1.95 12.46
CA LYS A 17 2.90 0.58 12.62
C LYS A 17 1.42 0.56 13.03
N ASN A 18 1.07 1.35 14.05
CA ASN A 18 -0.32 1.44 14.51
C ASN A 18 -1.26 1.97 13.43
N ALA A 19 -0.84 2.95 12.64
CA ALA A 19 -1.65 3.48 11.56
C ALA A 19 -1.97 2.42 10.52
N ILE A 20 -0.99 1.60 10.16
CA ILE A 20 -1.20 0.49 9.22
C ILE A 20 -2.13 -0.56 9.83
N MET A 21 -1.89 -0.95 11.08
CA MET A 21 -2.74 -1.94 11.76
C MET A 21 -4.19 -1.49 11.84
N ASN A 22 -4.42 -0.24 12.20
CA ASN A 22 -5.75 0.33 12.28
C ASN A 22 -6.45 0.34 10.92
N MET A 23 -5.71 0.67 9.87
CA MET A 23 -6.24 0.65 8.51
C MET A 23 -6.68 -0.76 8.09
N ILE A 24 -5.86 -1.76 8.34
CA ILE A 24 -6.17 -3.15 7.97
C ILE A 24 -7.32 -3.70 8.81
N ASP A 25 -7.38 -3.37 10.09
CA ASP A 25 -8.51 -3.72 10.94
C ASP A 25 -9.82 -3.13 10.40
N LYS A 26 -9.77 -1.89 9.91
CA LYS A 26 -10.91 -1.26 9.28
C LYS A 26 -11.34 -2.00 8.01
N PHE A 27 -10.39 -2.39 7.16
CA PHE A 27 -10.69 -3.17 5.96
C PHE A 27 -11.39 -4.48 6.34
N ASN A 28 -10.91 -5.17 7.37
CA ASN A 28 -11.54 -6.41 7.84
C ASN A 28 -12.98 -6.18 8.33
N ARG A 29 -13.20 -5.11 9.08
CA ARG A 29 -14.55 -4.81 9.60
C ARG A 29 -15.54 -4.47 8.49
N GLU A 30 -15.07 -3.83 7.43
CA GLU A 30 -15.93 -3.36 6.34
C GLU A 30 -16.18 -4.41 5.26
N SER A 31 -15.42 -5.49 5.26
CA SER A 31 -15.57 -6.53 4.25
C SER A 31 -16.38 -7.71 4.77
N ASN A 32 -17.32 -8.18 3.94
CA ASN A 32 -18.08 -9.39 4.22
C ASN A 32 -17.53 -10.61 3.46
N VAL A 33 -16.58 -10.40 2.58
CA VAL A 33 -16.06 -11.44 1.67
C VAL A 33 -14.59 -11.69 1.90
N ILE A 34 -13.82 -10.62 2.13
CA ILE A 34 -12.36 -10.70 2.20
C ILE A 34 -11.90 -10.73 3.64
N THR A 35 -11.02 -11.66 3.95
CA THR A 35 -10.29 -11.71 5.22
C THR A 35 -8.89 -11.18 5.00
N TYR A 36 -8.47 -10.24 5.83
CA TYR A 36 -7.16 -9.58 5.73
C TYR A 36 -6.23 -10.14 6.79
N TYR A 37 -5.02 -10.44 6.37
CA TYR A 37 -3.92 -10.84 7.24
C TYR A 37 -2.80 -9.83 7.09
N SER A 38 -2.13 -9.50 8.16
CA SER A 38 -1.04 -8.53 8.11
C SER A 38 0.18 -9.00 8.89
N SER A 39 1.33 -8.61 8.42
CA SER A 39 2.60 -8.75 9.13
C SER A 39 3.35 -7.44 8.97
N ILE A 40 3.68 -6.81 10.08
CA ILE A 40 4.38 -5.53 10.10
C ILE A 40 5.65 -5.73 10.89
N ASN A 41 6.77 -5.62 10.19
CA ASN A 41 8.09 -5.90 10.75
C ASN A 41 9.02 -4.71 10.52
N PHE A 42 9.30 -3.98 11.58
CA PHE A 42 10.16 -2.81 11.52
C PHE A 42 11.46 -3.12 12.25
N ASP A 43 12.49 -3.44 11.48
CA ASP A 43 13.81 -3.79 12.00
C ASP A 43 14.60 -2.56 12.44
N ASP A 44 14.31 -1.42 11.84
CA ASP A 44 15.02 -0.16 12.11
C ASP A 44 14.14 0.77 12.93
N GLU A 45 14.73 1.43 13.92
CA GLU A 45 14.06 2.50 14.65
C GLU A 45 14.28 3.81 13.90
N LEU A 46 13.27 4.26 13.19
CA LEU A 46 13.33 5.48 12.40
C LEU A 46 12.15 6.39 12.70
N SER A 47 12.39 7.68 12.64
CA SER A 47 11.33 8.67 12.57
C SER A 47 11.03 8.93 11.10
N ILE A 48 9.77 8.78 10.73
CA ILE A 48 9.32 8.92 9.35
C ILE A 48 8.46 10.18 9.25
N ASP A 49 8.68 10.97 8.21
CA ASP A 49 7.88 12.15 7.95
C ASP A 49 6.39 11.78 7.84
N SER A 50 5.55 12.50 8.55
CA SER A 50 4.10 12.23 8.55
C SER A 50 3.47 12.34 7.18
N ASN A 51 3.98 13.20 6.30
CA ASN A 51 3.49 13.29 4.92
C ASN A 51 3.81 12.03 4.13
N LEU A 52 4.97 11.44 4.36
CA LEU A 52 5.34 10.17 3.75
C LEU A 52 4.43 9.05 4.24
N ILE A 53 4.14 9.01 5.53
CA ILE A 53 3.22 8.04 6.10
C ILE A 53 1.84 8.14 5.45
N ILE A 54 1.31 9.34 5.31
CA ILE A 54 0.02 9.56 4.63
C ILE A 54 0.05 9.05 3.21
N SER A 55 1.13 9.33 2.48
CA SER A 55 1.29 8.85 1.11
C SER A 55 1.33 7.32 1.02
N ILE A 56 2.02 6.67 1.95
CA ILE A 56 2.09 5.21 2.01
C ILE A 56 0.71 4.62 2.33
N LEU A 57 -0.02 5.21 3.27
CA LEU A 57 -1.36 4.74 3.59
C LEU A 57 -2.31 4.89 2.40
N ARG A 58 -2.17 5.94 1.60
CA ARG A 58 -2.93 6.11 0.36
C ARG A 58 -2.61 5.02 -0.66
N ILE A 59 -1.34 4.64 -0.77
CA ILE A 59 -0.93 3.55 -1.66
C ILE A 59 -1.59 2.24 -1.24
N ILE A 60 -1.57 1.92 0.04
CA ILE A 60 -2.20 0.70 0.55
C ILE A 60 -3.72 0.74 0.29
N ASN A 61 -4.34 1.88 0.49
CA ASN A 61 -5.76 2.05 0.21
C ASN A 61 -6.10 1.86 -1.27
N GLU A 62 -5.27 2.36 -2.18
CA GLU A 62 -5.44 2.15 -3.62
C GLU A 62 -5.29 0.68 -4.01
N LEU A 63 -4.31 -0.01 -3.44
CA LEU A 63 -4.14 -1.45 -3.65
C LEU A 63 -5.39 -2.21 -3.19
N ASN A 64 -5.93 -1.87 -2.03
CA ASN A 64 -7.13 -2.49 -1.52
C ASN A 64 -8.34 -2.22 -2.39
N SER A 65 -8.51 -0.99 -2.83
CA SER A 65 -9.60 -0.61 -3.73
C SER A 65 -9.55 -1.39 -5.04
N ASN A 66 -8.36 -1.56 -5.61
CA ASN A 66 -8.18 -2.35 -6.82
C ASN A 66 -8.48 -3.83 -6.59
N ALA A 67 -8.06 -4.38 -5.45
CA ALA A 67 -8.34 -5.78 -5.12
C ALA A 67 -9.84 -6.02 -4.99
N ILE A 68 -10.55 -5.14 -4.31
CA ILE A 68 -12.01 -5.24 -4.16
C ILE A 68 -12.70 -5.22 -5.52
N LYS A 69 -12.24 -4.37 -6.43
CA LYS A 69 -12.87 -4.21 -7.74
C LYS A 69 -12.58 -5.36 -8.71
N TYR A 70 -11.37 -5.92 -8.65
CA TYR A 70 -10.89 -6.78 -9.74
C TYR A 70 -10.50 -8.19 -9.35
N SER A 71 -10.17 -8.46 -8.08
CA SER A 71 -9.59 -9.76 -7.75
C SER A 71 -10.61 -10.89 -7.64
N ASN A 72 -11.80 -10.60 -7.13
CA ASN A 72 -12.77 -11.62 -6.72
C ASN A 72 -12.18 -12.64 -5.73
N GLY A 73 -11.16 -12.22 -4.98
CA GLY A 73 -10.53 -13.07 -3.98
C GLY A 73 -11.25 -13.04 -2.65
N THR A 74 -10.81 -13.89 -1.75
CA THR A 74 -11.34 -14.01 -0.39
C THR A 74 -10.31 -13.71 0.69
N GLU A 75 -9.06 -13.59 0.30
CA GLU A 75 -7.96 -13.33 1.24
C GLU A 75 -7.01 -12.28 0.67
N ILE A 76 -6.58 -11.39 1.55
CA ILE A 76 -5.54 -10.41 1.26
C ILE A 76 -4.50 -10.49 2.36
N ILE A 77 -3.23 -10.50 1.96
CA ILE A 77 -2.09 -10.46 2.87
C ILE A 77 -1.34 -9.16 2.64
N VAL A 78 -1.13 -8.40 3.70
CA VAL A 78 -0.37 -7.15 3.65
C VAL A 78 0.85 -7.29 4.54
N ASN A 79 2.02 -7.32 3.93
CA ASN A 79 3.28 -7.36 4.66
C ASN A 79 3.99 -6.01 4.50
N VAL A 80 4.35 -5.38 5.60
CA VAL A 80 5.09 -4.13 5.59
C VAL A 80 6.36 -4.29 6.40
N THR A 81 7.48 -4.02 5.77
CA THR A 81 8.80 -4.13 6.38
C THR A 81 9.51 -2.78 6.29
N LEU A 82 10.12 -2.34 7.37
CA LEU A 82 10.98 -1.17 7.39
C LEU A 82 12.40 -1.63 7.64
N LYS A 83 13.24 -1.55 6.63
CA LYS A 83 14.60 -2.07 6.67
C LYS A 83 15.50 -1.30 5.71
N ASP A 84 16.73 -1.01 6.13
CA ASP A 84 17.74 -0.33 5.32
C ASP A 84 17.24 0.99 4.72
N ASN A 85 16.49 1.76 5.52
CA ASN A 85 15.90 3.03 5.13
C ASN A 85 14.88 2.94 3.99
N ASN A 86 14.26 1.78 3.85
CA ASN A 86 13.18 1.58 2.88
C ASN A 86 11.97 0.96 3.57
N VAL A 87 10.79 1.41 3.13
CA VAL A 87 9.53 0.73 3.43
C VAL A 87 9.25 -0.21 2.27
N ILE A 88 9.07 -1.47 2.58
CA ILE A 88 8.76 -2.50 1.59
C ILE A 88 7.36 -3.00 1.88
N ILE A 89 6.47 -2.86 0.91
CA ILE A 89 5.08 -3.29 1.02
C ILE A 89 4.86 -4.43 0.06
N GLU A 90 4.39 -5.55 0.58
CA GLU A 90 3.82 -6.62 -0.23
C GLU A 90 2.31 -6.63 -0.03
N PHE A 91 1.56 -6.58 -1.11
CA PHE A 91 0.11 -6.64 -1.07
C PHE A 91 -0.33 -7.76 -2.00
N LYS A 92 -0.84 -8.84 -1.42
CA LYS A 92 -1.14 -10.07 -2.15
C LYS A 92 -2.60 -10.47 -1.96
N ASP A 93 -3.29 -10.79 -3.05
CA ASP A 93 -4.61 -11.39 -2.99
C ASP A 93 -4.58 -12.79 -3.61
N ASN A 94 -5.60 -13.59 -3.29
CA ASN A 94 -5.77 -14.93 -3.83
C ASN A 94 -6.81 -14.99 -4.94
N GLY A 95 -7.13 -13.86 -5.54
CA GLY A 95 -8.14 -13.76 -6.56
C GLY A 95 -7.64 -14.16 -7.95
N LYS A 96 -8.44 -13.80 -8.94
CA LYS A 96 -8.12 -14.12 -10.34
C LYS A 96 -7.00 -13.27 -10.91
N GLY A 97 -6.63 -12.19 -10.22
CA GLY A 97 -5.67 -11.24 -10.74
C GLY A 97 -6.20 -10.44 -11.92
N PHE A 98 -5.34 -9.66 -12.51
CA PHE A 98 -5.60 -8.90 -13.73
C PHE A 98 -4.26 -8.63 -14.41
N ASP A 99 -4.31 -8.37 -15.71
CA ASP A 99 -3.12 -8.04 -16.46
C ASP A 99 -2.73 -6.58 -16.18
N TYR A 100 -1.83 -6.38 -15.23
CA TYR A 100 -1.37 -5.07 -14.81
C TYR A 100 -0.87 -4.23 -15.98
N TYR A 101 -0.04 -4.83 -16.85
CA TYR A 101 0.60 -4.08 -17.92
C TYR A 101 -0.39 -3.65 -19.01
N ASN A 102 -1.31 -4.52 -19.38
CA ASN A 102 -2.32 -4.20 -20.37
C ASN A 102 -3.37 -3.25 -19.81
N THR A 103 -3.76 -3.45 -18.55
CA THR A 103 -4.77 -2.62 -17.89
C THR A 103 -4.33 -1.17 -17.76
N VAL A 104 -3.05 -0.93 -17.49
CA VAL A 104 -2.48 0.42 -17.37
C VAL A 104 -2.64 1.22 -18.67
N TYR A 105 -2.62 0.55 -19.82
CA TYR A 105 -2.68 1.19 -21.12
C TYR A 105 -4.08 1.21 -21.73
N ASP A 106 -5.06 0.62 -21.10
CA ASP A 106 -6.43 0.56 -21.63
C ASP A 106 -7.21 1.83 -21.23
N ARG A 107 -7.22 2.80 -22.13
CA ARG A 107 -7.88 4.09 -21.93
C ARG A 107 -9.41 4.00 -21.95
N ASN A 108 -9.96 2.91 -22.43
CA ASN A 108 -11.41 2.74 -22.55
C ASN A 108 -12.05 2.13 -21.31
N LYS A 109 -11.23 1.69 -20.36
CA LYS A 109 -11.69 1.10 -19.11
C LYS A 109 -11.28 1.97 -17.94
N ASN A 110 -12.22 2.30 -17.07
CA ASN A 110 -11.93 3.03 -15.84
C ASN A 110 -10.92 2.30 -14.94
N SER A 111 -10.81 0.98 -15.09
CA SER A 111 -9.88 0.16 -14.35
C SER A 111 -8.40 0.52 -14.56
N GLY A 112 -8.05 1.07 -15.74
CA GLY A 112 -6.67 1.46 -16.04
C GLY A 112 -6.19 2.66 -15.23
N PHE A 113 -7.09 3.54 -14.84
CA PHE A 113 -6.72 4.76 -14.12
C PHE A 113 -6.19 4.50 -12.72
N GLY A 114 -6.78 3.57 -11.98
CA GLY A 114 -6.33 3.25 -10.63
C GLY A 114 -4.89 2.76 -10.60
N LEU A 115 -4.52 1.89 -11.53
CA LEU A 115 -3.17 1.35 -11.62
C LEU A 115 -2.17 2.39 -12.10
N THR A 116 -2.55 3.24 -13.04
CA THR A 116 -1.73 4.34 -13.51
C THR A 116 -1.42 5.31 -12.37
N MET A 117 -2.43 5.68 -11.60
CA MET A 117 -2.27 6.59 -10.46
C MET A 117 -1.38 5.97 -9.38
N LEU A 118 -1.52 4.67 -9.13
CA LEU A 118 -0.68 3.96 -8.18
C LEU A 118 0.79 4.02 -8.58
N LYS A 119 1.08 3.74 -9.84
CA LYS A 119 2.43 3.78 -10.38
C LYS A 119 3.03 5.19 -10.26
N GLU A 120 2.25 6.21 -10.58
CA GLU A 120 2.68 7.60 -10.47
C GLU A 120 2.96 8.00 -9.02
N ARG A 121 2.10 7.62 -8.08
CA ARG A 121 2.30 7.91 -6.65
C ARG A 121 3.58 7.29 -6.13
N VAL A 122 3.85 6.06 -6.50
CA VAL A 122 5.08 5.36 -6.08
C VAL A 122 6.30 6.06 -6.68
N ALA A 123 6.24 6.43 -7.95
CA ALA A 123 7.34 7.13 -8.62
C ALA A 123 7.63 8.49 -7.99
N LEU A 124 6.60 9.23 -7.58
CA LEU A 124 6.77 10.52 -6.91
C LEU A 124 7.49 10.40 -5.57
N LEU A 125 7.45 9.25 -4.94
CA LEU A 125 8.14 8.97 -3.69
C LEU A 125 9.53 8.34 -3.92
N ASN A 126 10.01 8.36 -5.14
CA ASN A 126 11.26 7.72 -5.56
C ASN A 126 11.26 6.22 -5.31
N GLY A 127 10.09 5.62 -5.35
CA GLY A 127 9.92 4.20 -5.12
C GLY A 127 9.82 3.40 -6.40
N ASN A 128 9.73 2.10 -6.22
CA ASN A 128 9.53 1.14 -7.31
C ASN A 128 8.32 0.28 -7.02
N ILE A 129 7.64 -0.19 -8.06
CA ILE A 129 6.54 -1.12 -7.96
C ILE A 129 6.79 -2.30 -8.91
N LYS A 130 6.59 -3.50 -8.41
CA LYS A 130 6.69 -4.73 -9.17
C LYS A 130 5.40 -5.53 -8.98
N TYR A 131 4.92 -6.11 -10.04
CA TYR A 131 3.71 -6.92 -10.04
C TYR A 131 4.01 -8.33 -10.54
N ILE A 132 3.54 -9.32 -9.80
CA ILE A 132 3.62 -10.73 -10.19
C ILE A 132 2.23 -11.32 -10.07
N TYR A 133 1.79 -12.04 -11.10
CA TYR A 133 0.58 -12.82 -11.04
C TYR A 133 0.95 -14.30 -10.87
N ASP A 134 0.50 -14.89 -9.77
CA ASP A 134 0.70 -16.30 -9.49
C ASP A 134 -0.44 -16.77 -8.59
N ASN A 135 -1.51 -17.25 -9.18
CA ASN A 135 -2.73 -17.63 -8.47
C ASN A 135 -3.32 -16.48 -7.65
N GLY A 136 -3.18 -15.27 -8.15
CA GLY A 136 -3.57 -14.03 -7.51
C GLY A 136 -2.58 -12.92 -7.85
N SER A 137 -2.90 -11.71 -7.45
CA SER A 137 -2.05 -10.55 -7.66
C SER A 137 -1.10 -10.37 -6.50
N ASP A 138 0.15 -10.07 -6.78
CA ASP A 138 1.17 -9.81 -5.77
C ASP A 138 1.94 -8.55 -6.16
N PHE A 139 1.73 -7.48 -5.39
CA PHE A 139 2.43 -6.22 -5.59
C PHE A 139 3.56 -6.08 -4.58
N PHE A 140 4.72 -5.69 -5.07
CA PHE A 140 5.88 -5.35 -4.23
C PHE A 140 6.23 -3.90 -4.48
N ILE A 141 6.16 -3.11 -3.44
CA ILE A 141 6.44 -1.67 -3.50
C ILE A 141 7.55 -1.35 -2.52
N GLU A 142 8.57 -0.67 -3.00
CA GLU A 142 9.70 -0.25 -2.18
C GLU A 142 9.82 1.27 -2.24
N ILE A 143 9.85 1.93 -1.09
CA ILE A 143 9.87 3.37 -0.97
C ILE A 143 10.97 3.80 0.01
N PRO A 144 11.92 4.64 -0.42
CA PRO A 144 12.92 5.17 0.50
C PRO A 144 12.28 6.13 1.51
N VAL A 145 12.72 6.08 2.75
CA VAL A 145 12.15 6.89 3.83
C VAL A 145 12.92 8.18 4.11
N TRP A 146 13.78 8.57 3.22
CA TRP A 146 14.52 9.83 3.32
C TRP A 146 13.79 10.96 2.64
#